data_1467ba97a3f6543ce16cec9ff927e191
#
_entry.id   1467ba97a3f6543ce16cec9ff927e191
#
_cell.length_a   1.000
_cell.length_b   1.000
_cell.length_c   1.000
_cell.angle_alpha   90.00
_cell.angle_beta   90.00
_cell.angle_gamma   90.00
#
_symmetry.space_group_name_H-M   'P 1'
#
loop_
_entity.id
_entity.type
_entity.pdbx_description
1 polymer ?
#
loop_
_entity_poly.entity_id
_entity_poly.type
_entity_poly.pdbx_seq_one_letter_code
_entity_poly.pdbx_strand_id
1 'polypeptide(L)'
;IVSRGLGDVYKRQDQNNIAIPALLATSSIHHHLIKKGLRTKVGLIIETGEARRVHDLCLLAGYGAEAINPYLAFYTLSNIIKNHNQEIEEKEAYTKYVKAVTKGMLKVMSKMGISTYQSYSGAQIFDAVGLSSNLVDKYFCGTSSKVEGIDLEEIQIETENRHELAFGDSPILSN
;
A
#
# COMPACT_ATOMS: atom_id res chain seq x y z
N ILE A 1 10.33 -17.34 -2.54
CA ILE A 1 9.18 -17.58 -3.44
C ILE A 1 8.42 -16.27 -3.48
N VAL A 2 8.47 -15.59 -4.62
CA VAL A 2 7.68 -14.39 -4.87
C VAL A 2 6.24 -14.83 -5.04
N SER A 3 5.32 -14.27 -4.24
CA SER A 3 3.89 -14.44 -4.50
C SER A 3 3.53 -13.67 -5.78
N ARG A 4 3.61 -14.35 -6.91
CA ARG A 4 3.22 -13.77 -8.22
C ARG A 4 1.74 -13.36 -8.25
N GLY A 5 0.91 -13.91 -7.37
CA GLY A 5 -0.52 -13.63 -7.33
C GLY A 5 -0.87 -12.19 -6.97
N LEU A 6 -0.18 -11.57 -6.01
CA LEU A 6 -0.44 -10.18 -5.61
C LEU A 6 -0.02 -9.16 -6.68
N GLY A 7 1.16 -9.35 -7.27
CA GLY A 7 1.63 -8.49 -8.35
C GLY A 7 0.68 -8.51 -9.55
N ASP A 8 0.11 -9.66 -9.88
CA ASP A 8 -0.81 -9.81 -11.00
C ASP A 8 -2.16 -9.12 -10.78
N VAL A 9 -2.66 -9.05 -9.55
CA VAL A 9 -3.91 -8.34 -9.22
C VAL A 9 -3.76 -6.83 -9.47
N TYR A 10 -2.64 -6.23 -9.07
CA TYR A 10 -2.41 -4.79 -9.26
C TYR A 10 -2.04 -4.42 -10.69
N LYS A 11 -1.33 -5.28 -11.40
CA LYS A 11 -1.00 -5.09 -12.82
C LYS A 11 -2.20 -5.13 -13.76
N ARG A 12 -3.36 -5.62 -13.28
CA ARG A 12 -4.59 -5.71 -14.05
C ARG A 12 -5.56 -4.56 -13.79
N GLN A 13 -5.16 -3.54 -13.03
CA GLN A 13 -5.98 -2.34 -12.92
C GLN A 13 -5.97 -1.61 -14.26
N ASP A 14 -7.11 -1.56 -14.89
CA ASP A 14 -7.35 -0.89 -16.15
C ASP A 14 -8.82 -0.43 -16.21
N GLN A 15 -9.26 0.04 -17.36
CA GLN A 15 -10.63 0.50 -17.57
C GLN A 15 -11.72 -0.53 -17.19
N ASN A 16 -11.40 -1.83 -17.25
CA ASN A 16 -12.36 -2.91 -17.00
C ASN A 16 -12.13 -3.61 -15.66
N ASN A 17 -11.06 -3.29 -14.94
CA ASN A 17 -10.67 -3.97 -13.71
C ASN A 17 -10.38 -2.97 -12.60
N ILE A 18 -11.09 -3.13 -11.48
CA ILE A 18 -10.92 -2.31 -10.28
C ILE A 18 -9.93 -3.01 -9.35
N ALA A 19 -8.93 -2.26 -8.84
CA ALA A 19 -7.98 -2.80 -7.90
C ALA A 19 -8.54 -2.82 -6.48
N ILE A 20 -8.30 -3.90 -5.76
CA ILE A 20 -8.54 -3.95 -4.31
C ILE A 20 -7.56 -2.97 -3.63
N PRO A 21 -8.00 -2.17 -2.63
CA PRO A 21 -7.10 -1.29 -1.88
C PRO A 21 -5.86 -2.03 -1.37
N ALA A 22 -4.68 -1.48 -1.62
CA ALA A 22 -3.40 -2.16 -1.41
C ALA A 22 -3.20 -2.65 0.03
N LEU A 23 -3.60 -1.85 1.01
CA LEU A 23 -3.47 -2.20 2.42
C LEU A 23 -4.41 -3.35 2.80
N LEU A 24 -5.65 -3.32 2.34
CA LEU A 24 -6.64 -4.38 2.58
C LEU A 24 -6.16 -5.71 1.99
N ALA A 25 -5.67 -5.70 0.74
CA ALA A 25 -5.13 -6.89 0.09
C ALA A 25 -3.90 -7.44 0.83
N THR A 26 -2.95 -6.57 1.20
CA THR A 26 -1.73 -6.95 1.91
C THR A 26 -2.05 -7.62 3.25
N SER A 27 -2.88 -6.96 4.06
CA SER A 27 -3.26 -7.48 5.38
C SER A 27 -4.07 -8.77 5.28
N SER A 28 -5.02 -8.84 4.34
CA SER A 28 -5.83 -10.04 4.12
C SER A 28 -4.97 -11.26 3.80
N ILE A 29 -3.99 -11.11 2.91
CA ILE A 29 -3.10 -12.21 2.52
C ILE A 29 -2.12 -12.54 3.65
N HIS A 30 -1.58 -11.54 4.33
CA HIS A 30 -0.72 -11.73 5.49
C HIS A 30 -1.41 -12.62 6.54
N HIS A 31 -2.61 -12.25 6.96
CA HIS A 31 -3.37 -13.00 7.96
C HIS A 31 -3.86 -14.36 7.43
N HIS A 32 -4.21 -14.46 6.15
CA HIS A 32 -4.53 -15.75 5.53
C HIS A 32 -3.34 -16.71 5.57
N LEU A 33 -2.14 -16.25 5.23
CA LEU A 33 -0.92 -17.05 5.28
C LEU A 33 -0.56 -17.46 6.70
N ILE A 34 -0.81 -16.61 7.70
CA ILE A 34 -0.65 -16.97 9.12
C ILE A 34 -1.60 -18.10 9.48
N LYS A 35 -2.89 -17.98 9.18
CA LYS A 35 -3.92 -19.01 9.44
C LYS A 35 -3.59 -20.36 8.78
N LYS A 36 -2.89 -20.34 7.64
CA LYS A 36 -2.46 -21.53 6.92
C LYS A 36 -1.08 -22.06 7.35
N GLY A 37 -0.38 -21.41 8.26
CA GLY A 37 0.99 -21.77 8.66
C GLY A 37 2.03 -21.59 7.55
N LEU A 38 1.76 -20.74 6.57
CA LEU A 38 2.59 -20.53 5.40
C LEU A 38 3.35 -19.19 5.41
N ARG A 39 3.04 -18.28 6.35
CA ARG A 39 3.58 -16.92 6.33
C ARG A 39 5.11 -16.86 6.30
N THR A 40 5.78 -17.73 7.04
CA THR A 40 7.25 -17.79 7.10
C THR A 40 7.90 -18.42 5.87
N LYS A 41 7.11 -19.01 4.99
CA LYS A 41 7.59 -19.64 3.75
C LYS A 41 7.45 -18.74 2.51
N VAL A 42 6.80 -17.58 2.65
CA VAL A 42 6.43 -16.71 1.52
C VAL A 42 6.79 -15.28 1.85
N GLY A 43 7.55 -14.62 0.96
CA GLY A 43 7.75 -13.18 0.98
C GLY A 43 6.60 -12.46 0.27
N LEU A 44 6.12 -11.35 0.83
CA LEU A 44 5.09 -10.52 0.22
C LEU A 44 5.72 -9.31 -0.46
N ILE A 45 5.61 -9.26 -1.78
CA ILE A 45 6.03 -8.11 -2.58
C ILE A 45 4.78 -7.40 -3.08
N ILE A 46 4.68 -6.12 -2.75
CA ILE A 46 3.53 -5.29 -3.10
C ILE A 46 3.92 -4.34 -4.24
N GLU A 47 3.21 -4.44 -5.35
CA GLU A 47 3.30 -3.51 -6.47
C GLU A 47 2.02 -2.68 -6.50
N THR A 48 2.12 -1.37 -6.29
CA THR A 48 0.94 -0.51 -6.12
C THR A 48 1.16 0.92 -6.62
N GLY A 49 0.10 1.51 -7.17
CA GLY A 49 0.03 2.95 -7.46
C GLY A 49 -0.42 3.80 -6.27
N GLU A 50 -0.97 3.21 -5.21
CA GLU A 50 -1.56 3.95 -4.09
C GLU A 50 -0.50 4.52 -3.14
N ALA A 51 0.55 3.74 -2.85
CA ALA A 51 1.59 4.12 -1.90
C ALA A 51 2.55 5.16 -2.50
N ARG A 52 2.58 6.36 -1.92
CA ARG A 52 3.42 7.47 -2.38
C ARG A 52 4.17 8.15 -1.24
N ARG A 53 3.61 8.13 -0.04
CA ARG A 53 4.12 8.82 1.16
C ARG A 53 4.75 7.83 2.12
N VAL A 54 5.58 8.35 3.02
CA VAL A 54 6.20 7.56 4.09
C VAL A 54 5.16 6.77 4.88
N HIS A 55 4.03 7.38 5.22
CA HIS A 55 2.98 6.73 6.01
C HIS A 55 2.37 5.53 5.27
N ASP A 56 2.10 5.65 3.98
CA ASP A 56 1.53 4.58 3.16
C ASP A 56 2.46 3.35 3.15
N LEU A 57 3.78 3.60 3.00
CA LEU A 57 4.80 2.55 3.01
C LEU A 57 4.99 1.94 4.41
N CYS A 58 4.91 2.76 5.46
CA CYS A 58 4.94 2.27 6.84
C CYS A 58 3.75 1.33 7.15
N LEU A 59 2.55 1.66 6.67
CA LEU A 59 1.38 0.81 6.81
C LEU A 59 1.55 -0.52 6.10
N LEU A 60 1.93 -0.51 4.82
CA LEU A 60 2.16 -1.74 4.07
C LEU A 60 3.23 -2.63 4.72
N ALA A 61 4.35 -2.03 5.16
CA ALA A 61 5.40 -2.72 5.88
C ALA A 61 4.90 -3.31 7.20
N GLY A 62 4.13 -2.53 7.98
CA GLY A 62 3.56 -2.97 9.27
C GLY A 62 2.56 -4.12 9.11
N TYR A 63 1.86 -4.20 7.99
CA TYR A 63 0.94 -5.28 7.67
C TYR A 63 1.55 -6.39 6.82
N GLY A 64 2.87 -6.48 6.73
CA GLY A 64 3.56 -7.68 6.25
C GLY A 64 4.19 -7.57 4.87
N ALA A 65 4.22 -6.42 4.21
CA ALA A 65 4.98 -6.27 2.98
C ALA A 65 6.48 -6.37 3.26
N GLU A 66 7.20 -7.18 2.51
CA GLU A 66 8.66 -7.30 2.61
C GLU A 66 9.38 -6.42 1.59
N ALA A 67 8.76 -6.22 0.44
CA ALA A 67 9.22 -5.25 -0.55
C ALA A 67 8.01 -4.51 -1.15
N ILE A 68 8.19 -3.24 -1.50
CA ILE A 68 7.14 -2.40 -2.06
C ILE A 68 7.69 -1.71 -3.30
N ASN A 69 6.96 -1.86 -4.42
CA ASN A 69 7.21 -1.13 -5.65
C ASN A 69 6.10 -0.09 -5.87
N PRO A 70 6.31 1.19 -5.50
CA PRO A 70 5.35 2.26 -5.72
C PRO A 70 5.48 2.80 -7.16
N TYR A 71 5.09 2.00 -8.15
CA TYR A 71 5.35 2.27 -9.57
C TYR A 71 4.80 3.64 -10.04
N LEU A 72 3.64 4.06 -9.54
CA LEU A 72 3.05 5.34 -9.92
C LEU A 72 3.84 6.54 -9.36
N ALA A 73 4.46 6.41 -8.20
CA ALA A 73 5.36 7.44 -7.67
C ALA A 73 6.58 7.64 -8.58
N PHE A 74 7.18 6.55 -9.07
CA PHE A 74 8.28 6.62 -10.03
C PHE A 74 7.84 7.21 -11.37
N TYR A 75 6.71 6.77 -11.90
CA TYR A 75 6.14 7.33 -13.13
C TYR A 75 5.86 8.83 -13.00
N THR A 76 5.30 9.26 -11.87
CA THR A 76 5.05 10.68 -11.59
C THR A 76 6.35 11.49 -11.56
N LEU A 77 7.42 10.96 -10.95
CA LEU A 77 8.73 11.60 -10.94
C LEU A 77 9.30 11.77 -12.35
N SER A 78 9.21 10.73 -13.19
CA SER A 78 9.62 10.80 -14.60
C SER A 78 8.86 11.89 -15.35
N ASN A 79 7.54 11.97 -15.16
CA ASN A 79 6.71 12.98 -15.81
C ASN A 79 7.06 14.41 -15.34
N ILE A 80 7.29 14.62 -14.05
CA ILE A 80 7.71 15.93 -13.53
C ILE A 80 9.05 16.35 -14.14
N ILE A 81 10.02 15.45 -14.22
CA ILE A 81 11.32 15.76 -14.82
C ILE A 81 11.17 16.18 -16.28
N LYS A 82 10.40 15.42 -17.06
CA LYS A 82 10.17 15.68 -18.48
C LYS A 82 9.42 16.99 -18.74
N ASN A 83 8.35 17.23 -17.99
CA ASN A 83 7.46 18.35 -18.23
C ASN A 83 7.99 19.69 -17.70
N HIS A 84 8.88 19.67 -16.71
CA HIS A 84 9.43 20.88 -16.09
C HIS A 84 10.91 21.13 -16.42
N ASN A 85 11.46 20.43 -17.44
CA ASN A 85 12.86 20.57 -17.88
C ASN A 85 13.86 20.57 -16.70
N GLN A 86 13.66 19.69 -15.74
CA GLN A 86 14.57 19.58 -14.61
C GLN A 86 15.90 19.00 -15.07
N GLU A 87 17.01 19.62 -14.66
CA GLU A 87 18.37 19.15 -14.98
C GLU A 87 18.82 17.93 -14.16
N ILE A 88 17.88 17.08 -13.73
CA ILE A 88 18.14 15.89 -12.94
C ILE A 88 17.83 14.64 -13.76
N GLU A 89 18.72 13.66 -13.71
CA GLU A 89 18.47 12.34 -14.32
C GLU A 89 17.40 11.56 -13.57
N GLU A 90 16.54 10.82 -14.29
CA GLU A 90 15.47 9.99 -13.68
C GLU A 90 16.02 9.06 -12.60
N LYS A 91 17.15 8.38 -12.86
CA LYS A 91 17.79 7.48 -11.91
C LYS A 91 18.21 8.17 -10.60
N GLU A 92 18.68 9.40 -10.71
CA GLU A 92 19.04 10.19 -9.54
C GLU A 92 17.81 10.60 -8.73
N ALA A 93 16.73 11.00 -9.42
CA ALA A 93 15.46 11.34 -8.77
C ALA A 93 14.86 10.15 -8.03
N TYR A 94 14.86 8.95 -8.65
CA TYR A 94 14.42 7.72 -8.00
C TYR A 94 15.26 7.39 -6.76
N THR A 95 16.58 7.54 -6.88
CA THR A 95 17.50 7.32 -5.75
C THR A 95 17.22 8.28 -4.60
N LYS A 96 16.97 9.56 -4.90
CA LYS A 96 16.60 10.57 -3.89
C LYS A 96 15.26 10.26 -3.24
N TYR A 97 14.27 9.86 -4.02
CA TYR A 97 12.97 9.44 -3.49
C TYR A 97 13.11 8.24 -2.55
N VAL A 98 13.77 7.17 -2.97
CA VAL A 98 13.99 5.98 -2.15
C VAL A 98 14.72 6.33 -0.86
N LYS A 99 15.78 7.15 -0.92
CA LYS A 99 16.50 7.61 0.27
C LYS A 99 15.60 8.41 1.22
N ALA A 100 14.78 9.31 0.70
CA ALA A 100 13.88 10.13 1.49
C ALA A 100 12.84 9.28 2.22
N VAL A 101 12.21 8.35 1.50
CA VAL A 101 11.20 7.43 2.05
C VAL A 101 11.83 6.50 3.08
N THR A 102 12.97 5.89 2.77
CA THR A 102 13.70 5.01 3.71
C THR A 102 14.06 5.76 4.99
N LYS A 103 14.59 6.99 4.88
CA LYS A 103 14.87 7.83 6.05
C LYS A 103 13.61 8.14 6.87
N GLY A 104 12.48 8.36 6.18
CA GLY A 104 11.18 8.57 6.83
C GLY A 104 10.72 7.33 7.60
N MET A 105 10.79 6.16 6.99
CA MET A 105 10.44 4.88 7.64
C MET A 105 11.32 4.59 8.85
N LEU A 106 12.64 4.75 8.72
CA LEU A 106 13.56 4.57 9.83
C LEU A 106 13.26 5.53 10.99
N LYS A 107 12.83 6.76 10.70
CA LYS A 107 12.39 7.72 11.70
C LYS A 107 11.13 7.25 12.43
N VAL A 108 10.15 6.69 11.71
CA VAL A 108 8.94 6.10 12.33
C VAL A 108 9.31 4.91 13.20
N MET A 109 10.13 3.99 12.70
CA MET A 109 10.60 2.82 13.47
C MET A 109 11.33 3.26 14.75
N SER A 110 12.22 4.25 14.65
CA SER A 110 12.96 4.80 15.80
C SER A 110 12.02 5.38 16.84
N LYS A 111 10.99 6.13 16.43
CA LYS A 111 9.99 6.68 17.36
C LYS A 111 9.15 5.61 18.04
N MET A 112 8.93 4.47 17.38
CA MET A 112 8.22 3.31 17.94
C MET A 112 9.15 2.41 18.78
N GLY A 113 10.45 2.70 18.85
CA GLY A 113 11.43 1.89 19.57
C GLY A 113 11.72 0.55 18.88
N ILE A 114 11.47 0.42 17.57
CA ILE A 114 11.64 -0.82 16.81
C ILE A 114 12.91 -0.69 15.97
N SER A 115 13.90 -1.57 16.20
CA SER A 115 15.22 -1.50 15.58
C SER A 115 15.38 -2.32 14.31
N THR A 116 14.54 -3.34 14.08
CA THR A 116 14.63 -4.21 12.91
C THR A 116 13.35 -4.23 12.10
N TYR A 117 13.49 -4.37 10.78
CA TYR A 117 12.33 -4.46 9.88
C TYR A 117 11.46 -5.69 10.18
N GLN A 118 12.06 -6.81 10.53
CA GLN A 118 11.32 -8.02 10.88
C GLN A 118 10.45 -7.83 12.12
N SER A 119 10.93 -7.08 13.11
CA SER A 119 10.14 -6.75 14.29
C SER A 119 9.06 -5.70 14.02
N TYR A 120 9.23 -4.89 12.97
CA TYR A 120 8.24 -3.91 12.53
C TYR A 120 7.08 -4.56 11.78
N SER A 121 7.38 -5.56 10.95
CA SER A 121 6.37 -6.28 10.16
C SER A 121 5.46 -7.11 11.08
N GLY A 122 4.17 -6.78 11.11
CA GLY A 122 3.18 -7.42 11.99
C GLY A 122 3.20 -6.94 13.44
N ALA A 123 3.84 -5.82 13.74
CA ALA A 123 3.99 -5.32 15.12
C ALA A 123 2.71 -4.74 15.75
N GLN A 124 1.61 -4.64 14.99
CA GLN A 124 0.31 -4.12 15.49
C GLN A 124 0.42 -2.72 16.13
N ILE A 125 1.18 -1.84 15.51
CA ILE A 125 1.48 -0.48 16.00
C ILE A 125 0.53 0.60 15.47
N PHE A 126 -0.45 0.22 14.68
CA PHE A 126 -1.45 1.12 14.10
C PHE A 126 -2.80 0.94 14.78
N ASP A 127 -3.58 2.01 14.83
CA ASP A 127 -4.97 2.00 15.24
C ASP A 127 -5.88 2.18 14.01
N ALA A 128 -6.95 1.41 13.95
CA ALA A 128 -8.02 1.62 12.99
C ALA A 128 -9.00 2.68 13.52
N VAL A 129 -9.38 3.62 12.67
CA VAL A 129 -10.34 4.66 12.99
C VAL A 129 -11.39 4.71 11.91
N GLY A 130 -12.66 4.53 12.27
CA GLY A 130 -13.77 4.57 11.32
C GLY A 130 -13.92 3.32 10.47
N LEU A 131 -13.43 2.17 10.95
CA LEU A 131 -13.67 0.85 10.36
C LEU A 131 -14.52 0.01 11.30
N SER A 132 -15.43 -0.81 10.77
CA SER A 132 -16.24 -1.72 11.57
C SER A 132 -15.37 -2.77 12.25
N SER A 133 -15.75 -3.20 13.46
CA SER A 133 -15.08 -4.29 14.17
C SER A 133 -15.06 -5.57 13.35
N ASN A 134 -16.13 -5.87 12.61
CA ASN A 134 -16.22 -7.05 11.75
C ASN A 134 -15.12 -7.04 10.65
N LEU A 135 -14.90 -5.90 10.01
CA LEU A 135 -13.85 -5.73 9.00
C LEU A 135 -12.45 -5.85 9.63
N VAL A 136 -12.25 -5.21 10.79
CA VAL A 136 -10.97 -5.23 11.50
C VAL A 136 -10.63 -6.65 11.96
N ASP A 137 -11.54 -7.36 12.59
CA ASP A 137 -11.30 -8.73 13.10
C ASP A 137 -11.01 -9.71 11.97
N LYS A 138 -11.61 -9.50 10.80
CA LYS A 138 -11.45 -10.40 9.67
C LYS A 138 -10.16 -10.16 8.86
N TYR A 139 -9.84 -8.88 8.61
CA TYR A 139 -8.78 -8.50 7.66
C TYR A 139 -7.59 -7.80 8.30
N PHE A 140 -7.76 -7.19 9.48
CA PHE A 140 -6.73 -6.46 10.21
C PHE A 140 -6.56 -7.03 11.62
N CYS A 141 -6.57 -8.36 11.75
CA CYS A 141 -6.55 -9.05 13.04
C CYS A 141 -5.53 -8.47 14.01
N GLY A 142 -5.97 -8.16 15.23
CA GLY A 142 -5.13 -7.61 16.29
C GLY A 142 -4.91 -6.10 16.21
N THR A 143 -5.45 -5.42 15.20
CA THR A 143 -5.43 -3.96 15.14
C THR A 143 -6.42 -3.38 16.14
N SER A 144 -5.99 -2.43 16.95
CA SER A 144 -6.87 -1.71 17.87
C SER A 144 -7.85 -0.83 17.08
N SER A 145 -9.13 -0.90 17.42
CA SER A 145 -10.16 0.01 16.88
C SER A 145 -11.01 0.54 18.01
N LYS A 146 -11.13 1.85 18.12
CA LYS A 146 -11.92 2.52 19.15
C LYS A 146 -13.11 3.30 18.58
N VAL A 147 -13.15 3.46 17.28
CA VAL A 147 -14.18 4.22 16.56
C VAL A 147 -14.71 3.34 15.45
N GLU A 148 -15.92 2.89 15.59
CA GLU A 148 -16.65 2.14 14.57
C GLU A 148 -16.92 3.01 13.33
N GLY A 149 -17.14 2.39 12.19
CA GLY A 149 -17.44 3.10 10.95
C GLY A 149 -17.79 2.16 9.82
N ILE A 150 -17.18 2.38 8.65
CA ILE A 150 -17.50 1.70 7.39
C ILE A 150 -17.07 0.23 7.40
N ASP A 151 -17.81 -0.59 6.65
CA ASP A 151 -17.50 -2.00 6.39
C ASP A 151 -17.03 -2.17 4.93
N LEU A 152 -16.96 -3.40 4.48
CA LEU A 152 -16.44 -3.77 3.17
C LEU A 152 -17.29 -3.19 2.02
N GLU A 153 -18.60 -3.08 2.22
CA GLU A 153 -19.51 -2.54 1.20
C GLU A 153 -19.21 -1.07 0.89
N GLU A 154 -18.99 -0.24 1.91
CA GLU A 154 -18.64 1.17 1.71
C GLU A 154 -17.25 1.33 1.09
N ILE A 155 -16.29 0.47 1.46
CA ILE A 155 -14.96 0.44 0.82
C ILE A 155 -15.08 0.09 -0.66
N GLN A 156 -15.98 -0.85 -1.01
CA GLN A 156 -16.26 -1.20 -2.40
C GLN A 156 -16.81 0.00 -3.15
N ILE A 157 -17.85 0.64 -2.63
CA ILE A 157 -18.49 1.81 -3.24
C ILE A 157 -17.47 2.93 -3.47
N GLU A 158 -16.63 3.24 -2.47
CA GLU A 158 -15.58 4.26 -2.63
C GLU A 158 -14.55 3.88 -3.70
N THR A 159 -14.23 2.61 -3.80
CA THR A 159 -13.26 2.12 -4.80
C THR A 159 -13.84 2.18 -6.21
N GLU A 160 -15.11 1.80 -6.37
CA GLU A 160 -15.86 1.91 -7.62
C GLU A 160 -15.99 3.38 -8.06
N ASN A 161 -16.37 4.28 -7.15
CA ASN A 161 -16.46 5.71 -7.43
C ASN A 161 -15.12 6.30 -7.88
N ARG A 162 -14.01 5.92 -7.24
CA ARG A 162 -12.67 6.37 -7.68
C ARG A 162 -12.30 5.83 -9.06
N HIS A 163 -12.69 4.61 -9.36
CA HIS A 163 -12.47 4.02 -10.68
C HIS A 163 -13.30 4.75 -11.75
N GLU A 164 -14.56 5.02 -11.48
CA GLU A 164 -15.45 5.77 -12.39
C GLU A 164 -14.94 7.20 -12.65
N LEU A 165 -14.44 7.88 -11.63
CA LEU A 165 -13.81 9.19 -11.78
C LEU A 165 -12.56 9.17 -12.68
N ALA A 166 -11.86 8.04 -12.75
CA ALA A 166 -10.66 7.88 -13.56
C ALA A 166 -10.97 7.42 -15.00
N PHE A 167 -11.95 6.54 -15.17
CA PHE A 167 -12.19 5.82 -16.43
C PHE A 167 -13.63 5.94 -16.96
N GLY A 168 -14.55 6.59 -16.24
CA GLY A 168 -15.94 6.77 -16.65
C GLY A 168 -16.13 7.78 -17.75
N ASP A 169 -17.39 8.07 -18.10
CA ASP A 169 -17.75 8.94 -19.22
C ASP A 169 -17.30 10.40 -19.07
N SER A 170 -16.99 10.83 -17.85
CA SER A 170 -16.51 12.18 -17.54
C SER A 170 -15.33 12.13 -16.57
N PRO A 171 -14.17 11.63 -17.00
CA PRO A 171 -12.99 11.55 -16.13
C PRO A 171 -12.53 12.94 -15.70
N ILE A 172 -12.12 13.08 -14.44
CA ILE A 172 -11.62 14.35 -13.87
C ILE A 172 -10.35 14.80 -14.56
N LEU A 173 -9.53 13.86 -15.03
CA LEU A 173 -8.31 14.13 -15.79
C LEU A 173 -8.60 13.90 -17.27
N SER A 174 -8.86 14.98 -18.00
CA SER A 174 -8.80 14.95 -19.46
C SER A 174 -7.36 14.68 -19.89
N ASN A 175 -7.18 13.72 -20.80
CA ASN A 175 -5.89 13.41 -21.45
C ASN A 175 -5.28 14.63 -22.15
#